data_4b5185294d23c96632f23e5e03f31d2f
#
_entry.id   4b5185294d23c96632f23e5e03f31d2f
#
_cell.length_a   1.000
_cell.length_b   1.000
_cell.length_c   1.000
_cell.angle_alpha   90.00
_cell.angle_beta   90.00
_cell.angle_gamma   90.00
#
_symmetry.space_group_name_H-M   'P 1'
#
loop_
_entity.id
_entity.type
_entity.pdbx_description
1 polymer ?
#
loop_
_entity_poly.entity_id
_entity_poly.type
_entity_poly.pdbx_seq_one_letter_code
_entity_poly.pdbx_strand_id
1 'polypeptide(L)'
;MKFSKTLGAAALSLSLSLSSFGAAAFAEAPVKQEAQQEQFRVVIKGTDAQKVKKNHKVRRDFGAAGYTATVTQEQLEKLQKNSRLKVEKVATFKVAAGKPIKTMAVPSTRTPWGIKAIYNNSSLTQTSGGDGIKIAVLDTGVQTSHIDLSQNAEQCKDFTVGTTYTNNSCTDRNGHGTHVAGSALANGGSDGQGIYGVAPQAELWAYKVLTDSGSGYSDDIAAAIRHAADEGTRTGSKVVISMSLGSSGKDSLITSAVDYAYSKGALVIAAAGNSGYANNTIGYPGALTNAVAVAALENVQQNGTYRVANFSSRGNSATDGDFVIQERDVEISAPGAAIESTWINSGYNTISGTSMATPHVSGLAAKIWSSNKGQSNAQVRAELQRRAKLYDIKGGYGAATGDDHASGFGFARVQ
;
A
#
# COMPACT_ATOMS: atom_id res chain seq x y z
N MET A 1 20.02 32.10 -56.82
CA MET A 1 21.47 32.30 -57.13
C MET A 1 22.23 31.15 -56.47
N LYS A 2 22.92 30.39 -57.29
CA LYS A 2 23.85 29.29 -56.94
C LYS A 2 25.12 29.84 -56.32
N PHE A 3 25.77 29.00 -55.43
CA PHE A 3 27.19 28.59 -55.46
C PHE A 3 27.43 27.83 -54.11
N SER A 4 27.67 26.65 -54.11
CA SER A 4 28.63 25.54 -54.28
C SER A 4 30.13 25.89 -54.15
N LYS A 5 30.81 25.08 -53.24
CA LYS A 5 32.12 24.40 -53.39
C LYS A 5 32.79 24.29 -52.03
N THR A 6 33.10 23.14 -51.54
CA THR A 6 34.04 22.01 -51.78
C THR A 6 35.42 22.13 -51.13
N LEU A 7 35.75 21.06 -50.40
CA LEU A 7 37.04 20.35 -50.21
C LEU A 7 38.24 21.04 -49.52
N GLY A 8 38.84 20.26 -48.64
CA GLY A 8 40.22 20.36 -48.20
C GLY A 8 40.61 19.28 -47.21
N ALA A 9 40.93 18.07 -47.68
CA ALA A 9 41.62 17.04 -46.92
C ALA A 9 43.13 17.35 -46.92
N ALA A 10 43.77 17.26 -45.74
CA ALA A 10 45.22 17.18 -45.64
C ALA A 10 45.59 15.98 -44.77
N ALA A 11 46.09 14.94 -45.39
CA ALA A 11 46.78 13.84 -44.79
C ALA A 11 48.21 14.25 -44.44
N LEU A 12 48.62 14.02 -43.21
CA LEU A 12 50.03 14.06 -42.84
C LEU A 12 50.46 12.68 -42.34
N SER A 13 51.22 12.02 -43.17
CA SER A 13 51.94 10.78 -42.88
C SER A 13 53.19 11.09 -42.06
N LEU A 14 53.31 10.50 -40.86
CA LEU A 14 54.58 10.43 -40.16
C LEU A 14 54.90 8.98 -39.85
N SER A 15 55.93 8.51 -40.56
CA SER A 15 56.62 7.25 -40.33
C SER A 15 57.50 7.35 -39.11
N LEU A 16 57.35 6.46 -38.13
CA LEU A 16 58.39 6.18 -37.13
C LEU A 16 58.54 4.69 -36.85
N SER A 17 59.74 4.32 -36.97
CA SER A 17 60.48 3.10 -36.76
C SER A 17 60.00 2.16 -35.61
N LEU A 18 59.95 0.87 -35.94
CA LEU A 18 59.93 -0.26 -35.02
C LEU A 18 61.10 -0.26 -34.07
N SER A 19 60.81 -0.29 -32.78
CA SER A 19 61.68 -0.91 -31.77
C SER A 19 60.87 -1.98 -31.06
N SER A 20 61.27 -3.21 -31.30
CA SER A 20 60.76 -4.43 -30.67
C SER A 20 61.15 -4.48 -29.19
N PHE A 21 60.19 -4.25 -28.32
CA PHE A 21 60.28 -4.75 -26.92
C PHE A 21 59.21 -5.80 -26.75
N GLY A 22 59.66 -7.02 -26.42
CA GLY A 22 58.82 -8.15 -26.14
C GLY A 22 57.94 -7.87 -24.91
N ALA A 23 56.65 -7.71 -25.13
CA ALA A 23 55.63 -7.75 -24.09
C ALA A 23 55.26 -9.22 -23.84
N ALA A 24 55.68 -9.76 -22.72
CA ALA A 24 55.15 -11.02 -22.21
C ALA A 24 53.65 -10.79 -21.98
N ALA A 25 52.83 -11.41 -22.80
CA ALA A 25 51.37 -11.45 -22.57
C ALA A 25 51.13 -12.31 -21.33
N PHE A 26 50.87 -11.66 -20.20
CA PHE A 26 50.18 -12.33 -19.09
C PHE A 26 48.77 -12.62 -19.59
N ALA A 27 48.52 -13.90 -19.92
CA ALA A 27 47.17 -14.41 -20.14
C ALA A 27 46.47 -14.34 -18.77
N GLU A 28 45.61 -13.34 -18.56
CA GLU A 28 44.64 -13.36 -17.47
C GLU A 28 43.83 -14.66 -17.62
N ALA A 29 43.91 -15.51 -16.60
CA ALA A 29 43.05 -16.69 -16.52
C ALA A 29 41.59 -16.21 -16.57
N PRO A 30 40.70 -16.91 -17.32
CA PRO A 30 39.31 -16.54 -17.38
C PRO A 30 38.73 -16.56 -15.96
N VAL A 31 38.32 -15.40 -15.45
CA VAL A 31 37.54 -15.31 -14.22
C VAL A 31 36.28 -16.14 -14.50
N LYS A 32 36.20 -17.32 -13.88
CA LYS A 32 34.96 -18.10 -13.86
C LYS A 32 33.92 -17.19 -13.22
N GLN A 33 33.04 -16.59 -14.02
CA GLN A 33 31.78 -16.07 -13.55
C GLN A 33 31.04 -17.28 -12.95
N GLU A 34 31.05 -17.41 -11.62
CA GLU A 34 30.14 -18.30 -10.94
C GLU A 34 28.74 -17.86 -11.36
N ALA A 35 28.05 -18.72 -12.10
CA ALA A 35 26.66 -18.51 -12.45
C ALA A 35 25.91 -18.28 -11.11
N GLN A 36 25.37 -17.07 -10.90
CA GLN A 36 24.56 -16.77 -9.74
C GLN A 36 23.43 -17.80 -9.71
N GLN A 37 23.48 -18.71 -8.76
CA GLN A 37 22.42 -19.70 -8.57
C GLN A 37 21.13 -18.96 -8.28
N GLU A 38 20.08 -19.27 -9.04
CA GLU A 38 18.75 -18.72 -8.83
C GLU A 38 18.33 -18.91 -7.38
N GLN A 39 17.93 -17.82 -6.73
CA GLN A 39 17.54 -17.81 -5.32
C GLN A 39 16.04 -17.51 -5.20
N PHE A 40 15.40 -18.26 -4.31
CA PHE A 40 13.96 -18.16 -4.03
C PHE A 40 13.75 -17.72 -2.59
N ARG A 41 12.88 -16.72 -2.42
CA ARG A 41 12.38 -16.34 -1.11
C ARG A 41 11.18 -17.21 -0.79
N VAL A 42 11.25 -17.99 0.28
CA VAL A 42 10.24 -18.99 0.65
C VAL A 42 9.79 -18.83 2.08
N VAL A 43 8.53 -19.20 2.35
CA VAL A 43 8.03 -19.43 3.70
C VAL A 43 8.04 -20.93 3.99
N ILE A 44 8.54 -21.33 5.15
CA ILE A 44 8.69 -22.70 5.60
C ILE A 44 7.87 -22.88 6.88
N LYS A 45 6.90 -23.79 6.85
CA LYS A 45 5.95 -24.12 7.91
C LYS A 45 5.92 -25.61 8.16
N GLY A 46 5.22 -26.04 9.20
CA GLY A 46 4.99 -27.44 9.53
C GLY A 46 5.75 -27.90 10.76
N THR A 47 5.52 -29.15 11.15
CA THR A 47 6.03 -29.71 12.42
C THR A 47 7.54 -29.79 12.49
N ASP A 48 8.22 -29.91 11.35
CA ASP A 48 9.68 -29.93 11.28
C ASP A 48 10.31 -28.56 10.99
N ALA A 49 9.51 -27.50 10.82
CA ALA A 49 10.01 -26.17 10.47
C ALA A 49 11.10 -25.68 11.45
N GLN A 50 10.87 -25.79 12.75
CA GLN A 50 11.84 -25.37 13.76
C GLN A 50 13.12 -26.23 13.75
N LYS A 51 13.02 -27.52 13.38
CA LYS A 51 14.20 -28.42 13.30
C LYS A 51 15.13 -28.01 12.15
N VAL A 52 14.56 -27.62 11.00
CA VAL A 52 15.35 -27.25 9.82
C VAL A 52 15.76 -25.79 9.80
N LYS A 53 15.14 -24.94 10.62
CA LYS A 53 15.36 -23.49 10.68
C LYS A 53 16.83 -23.12 10.86
N LYS A 54 17.56 -23.84 11.71
CA LYS A 54 19.00 -23.63 11.96
C LYS A 54 19.89 -23.80 10.72
N ASN A 55 19.40 -24.47 9.67
CA ASN A 55 20.13 -24.75 8.44
C ASN A 55 19.94 -23.63 7.39
N HIS A 56 19.17 -22.59 7.69
CA HIS A 56 18.83 -21.52 6.76
C HIS A 56 19.14 -20.15 7.36
N LYS A 57 19.49 -19.19 6.51
CA LYS A 57 19.55 -17.78 6.89
C LYS A 57 18.11 -17.27 6.98
N VAL A 58 17.58 -17.24 8.22
CA VAL A 58 16.22 -16.75 8.48
C VAL A 58 16.14 -15.27 8.16
N ARG A 59 15.11 -14.88 7.37
CA ARG A 59 14.80 -13.50 7.05
C ARG A 59 13.77 -12.94 8.04
N ARG A 60 12.64 -13.63 8.17
CA ARG A 60 11.57 -13.29 9.09
C ARG A 60 11.13 -14.52 9.87
N ASP A 61 10.86 -14.34 11.14
CA ASP A 61 10.33 -15.40 12.01
C ASP A 61 8.93 -15.00 12.49
N PHE A 62 7.94 -15.81 12.16
CA PHE A 62 6.55 -15.61 12.52
C PHE A 62 6.06 -16.61 13.58
N GLY A 63 6.99 -17.25 14.30
CA GLY A 63 6.70 -18.25 15.33
C GLY A 63 5.94 -19.46 14.76
N ALA A 64 4.73 -19.71 15.28
CA ALA A 64 3.90 -20.83 14.83
C ALA A 64 3.46 -20.70 13.34
N ALA A 65 3.42 -19.50 12.79
CA ALA A 65 3.09 -19.27 11.37
C ALA A 65 4.25 -19.62 10.42
N GLY A 66 5.43 -19.99 10.95
CA GLY A 66 6.61 -20.37 10.19
C GLY A 66 7.68 -19.28 10.14
N TYR A 67 8.63 -19.45 9.23
CA TYR A 67 9.69 -18.47 9.00
C TYR A 67 9.97 -18.33 7.50
N THR A 68 10.58 -17.23 7.09
CA THR A 68 11.03 -17.04 5.70
C THR A 68 12.55 -17.10 5.60
N ALA A 69 13.02 -17.60 4.46
CA ALA A 69 14.44 -17.72 4.14
C ALA A 69 14.64 -17.55 2.63
N THR A 70 15.87 -17.19 2.24
CA THR A 70 16.33 -17.27 0.85
C THR A 70 17.04 -18.59 0.65
N VAL A 71 16.62 -19.36 -0.36
CA VAL A 71 17.12 -20.71 -0.66
C VAL A 71 17.47 -20.86 -2.13
N THR A 72 18.41 -21.74 -2.46
CA THR A 72 18.71 -22.14 -3.83
C THR A 72 17.65 -23.13 -4.34
N GLN A 73 17.62 -23.39 -5.65
CA GLN A 73 16.73 -24.40 -6.25
C GLN A 73 16.93 -25.78 -5.59
N GLU A 74 18.15 -26.21 -5.38
CA GLU A 74 18.45 -27.50 -4.72
C GLU A 74 17.91 -27.56 -3.28
N GLN A 75 18.09 -26.48 -2.51
CA GLN A 75 17.55 -26.39 -1.15
C GLN A 75 16.03 -26.39 -1.15
N LEU A 76 15.37 -25.70 -2.10
CA LEU A 76 13.92 -25.69 -2.24
C LEU A 76 13.37 -27.10 -2.50
N GLU A 77 13.99 -27.84 -3.42
CA GLU A 77 13.60 -29.23 -3.74
C GLU A 77 13.77 -30.17 -2.55
N LYS A 78 14.87 -30.04 -1.79
CA LYS A 78 15.08 -30.81 -0.55
C LYS A 78 14.02 -30.53 0.50
N LEU A 79 13.64 -29.25 0.68
CA LEU A 79 12.61 -28.85 1.62
C LEU A 79 11.23 -29.38 1.21
N GLN A 80 10.90 -29.35 -0.09
CA GLN A 80 9.63 -29.82 -0.62
C GLN A 80 9.45 -31.35 -0.54
N LYS A 81 10.55 -32.12 -0.52
CA LYS A 81 10.52 -33.58 -0.32
C LYS A 81 10.17 -33.99 1.11
N ASN A 82 10.27 -33.07 2.09
CA ASN A 82 9.88 -33.36 3.47
C ASN A 82 8.37 -33.16 3.65
N SER A 83 7.60 -34.24 3.74
CA SER A 83 6.14 -34.22 3.89
C SER A 83 5.63 -33.55 5.17
N ARG A 84 6.53 -33.30 6.17
CA ARG A 84 6.20 -32.56 7.40
C ARG A 84 6.42 -31.07 7.28
N LEU A 85 6.87 -30.59 6.12
CA LEU A 85 7.04 -29.18 5.79
C LEU A 85 6.03 -28.77 4.73
N LYS A 86 5.52 -27.55 4.86
CA LYS A 86 4.83 -26.82 3.82
C LYS A 86 5.74 -25.67 3.38
N VAL A 87 6.18 -25.67 2.15
CA VAL A 87 7.12 -24.72 1.58
C VAL A 87 6.44 -23.99 0.42
N GLU A 88 6.27 -22.69 0.55
CA GLU A 88 5.62 -21.84 -0.43
C GLU A 88 6.57 -20.69 -0.84
N LYS A 89 6.55 -20.26 -2.10
CA LYS A 89 7.25 -19.03 -2.51
C LYS A 89 6.55 -17.84 -1.87
N VAL A 90 7.33 -16.88 -1.37
CA VAL A 90 6.81 -15.62 -0.84
C VAL A 90 6.16 -14.83 -1.97
N ALA A 91 4.92 -14.42 -1.77
CA ALA A 91 4.14 -13.70 -2.78
C ALA A 91 4.60 -12.22 -2.91
N THR A 92 4.34 -11.64 -4.08
CA THR A 92 4.60 -10.22 -4.35
C THR A 92 3.28 -9.46 -4.37
N PHE A 93 3.28 -8.31 -3.72
CA PHE A 93 2.19 -7.34 -3.66
C PHE A 93 2.59 -6.06 -4.39
N LYS A 94 1.60 -5.30 -4.86
CA LYS A 94 1.82 -4.05 -5.60
C LYS A 94 0.84 -2.97 -5.14
N VAL A 95 1.22 -1.71 -5.37
CA VAL A 95 0.30 -0.58 -5.21
C VAL A 95 -0.95 -0.76 -6.08
N ALA A 96 -2.10 -0.37 -5.54
CA ALA A 96 -3.39 -0.43 -6.23
C ALA A 96 -3.82 0.96 -6.74
N ALA A 97 -2.99 1.59 -7.60
CA ALA A 97 -3.23 2.92 -8.17
C ALA A 97 -2.82 3.02 -9.64
N GLY A 98 -3.41 4.00 -10.32
CA GLY A 98 -3.01 4.44 -11.67
C GLY A 98 -1.77 5.32 -11.66
N LYS A 99 -1.32 5.70 -12.86
CA LYS A 99 -0.17 6.61 -13.02
C LYS A 99 -0.50 8.03 -12.55
N PRO A 100 0.51 8.76 -12.03
CA PRO A 100 0.38 10.19 -11.72
C PRO A 100 -0.02 11.00 -12.96
N ILE A 101 -0.88 12.01 -12.78
CA ILE A 101 -1.33 12.88 -13.88
C ILE A 101 -0.39 14.07 -14.03
N LYS A 102 -0.15 14.81 -12.94
CA LYS A 102 0.69 16.02 -12.95
C LYS A 102 1.10 16.36 -11.51
N THR A 103 2.39 16.58 -11.30
CA THR A 103 2.89 17.13 -10.04
C THR A 103 2.76 18.66 -10.04
N MET A 104 2.24 19.20 -8.95
CA MET A 104 2.03 20.62 -8.71
C MET A 104 2.81 21.06 -7.47
N ALA A 105 3.31 22.28 -7.45
CA ALA A 105 4.02 22.85 -6.29
C ALA A 105 3.08 23.32 -5.18
N VAL A 106 1.85 23.66 -5.54
CA VAL A 106 0.78 24.05 -4.61
C VAL A 106 -0.48 23.26 -4.93
N PRO A 107 -1.32 22.95 -3.93
CA PRO A 107 -2.56 22.22 -4.20
C PRO A 107 -3.57 23.10 -4.94
N SER A 108 -4.42 22.47 -5.75
CA SER A 108 -5.50 23.20 -6.45
C SER A 108 -6.59 23.68 -5.49
N THR A 109 -6.74 23.00 -4.37
CA THR A 109 -7.66 23.31 -3.27
C THR A 109 -7.16 22.70 -1.97
N ARG A 110 -7.47 23.36 -0.85
CA ARG A 110 -7.12 22.84 0.47
C ARG A 110 -7.95 21.62 0.89
N THR A 111 -9.16 21.48 0.35
CA THR A 111 -10.05 20.36 0.63
C THR A 111 -10.54 19.76 -0.69
N PRO A 112 -9.85 18.76 -1.25
CA PRO A 112 -10.24 18.08 -2.49
C PRO A 112 -11.66 17.52 -2.45
N TRP A 113 -12.20 17.18 -3.61
CA TRP A 113 -13.56 16.68 -3.71
C TRP A 113 -13.82 15.46 -2.82
N GLY A 114 -12.84 14.55 -2.70
CA GLY A 114 -12.96 13.37 -1.85
C GLY A 114 -13.15 13.72 -0.38
N ILE A 115 -12.42 14.73 0.10
CA ILE A 115 -12.55 15.26 1.47
C ILE A 115 -13.91 15.92 1.68
N LYS A 116 -14.35 16.75 0.73
CA LYS A 116 -15.69 17.37 0.78
C LYS A 116 -16.79 16.32 0.77
N ALA A 117 -16.65 15.28 -0.06
CA ALA A 117 -17.62 14.19 -0.16
C ALA A 117 -17.73 13.37 1.12
N ILE A 118 -16.59 12.97 1.75
CA ILE A 118 -16.62 12.18 2.98
C ILE A 118 -17.13 12.98 4.17
N TYR A 119 -16.94 14.31 4.18
CA TYR A 119 -17.51 15.21 5.17
C TYR A 119 -18.97 15.62 4.86
N ASN A 120 -19.48 15.22 3.69
CA ASN A 120 -20.80 15.64 3.19
C ASN A 120 -20.99 17.18 3.22
N ASN A 121 -19.92 17.93 2.91
CA ASN A 121 -19.89 19.38 2.98
C ASN A 121 -19.10 19.99 1.81
N SER A 122 -19.81 20.56 0.83
CA SER A 122 -19.21 21.16 -0.36
C SER A 122 -18.45 22.48 -0.08
N SER A 123 -18.79 23.16 1.02
CA SER A 123 -18.14 24.42 1.46
C SER A 123 -17.04 24.21 2.50
N LEU A 124 -16.64 22.95 2.76
CA LEU A 124 -15.58 22.62 3.71
C LEU A 124 -14.27 23.30 3.32
N THR A 125 -13.62 23.98 4.27
CA THR A 125 -12.32 24.65 4.07
C THR A 125 -11.19 24.00 4.85
N GLN A 126 -11.51 23.25 5.90
CA GLN A 126 -10.55 22.52 6.74
C GLN A 126 -11.22 21.31 7.40
N THR A 127 -10.42 20.36 7.84
CA THR A 127 -10.87 19.16 8.55
C THR A 127 -10.39 19.16 10.01
N SER A 128 -10.85 18.20 10.81
CA SER A 128 -10.46 18.04 12.21
C SER A 128 -10.64 16.60 12.68
N GLY A 129 -10.04 16.24 13.79
CA GLY A 129 -10.18 14.94 14.47
C GLY A 129 -9.08 13.96 14.13
N GLY A 130 -9.11 12.82 14.80
CA GLY A 130 -8.07 11.78 14.75
C GLY A 130 -7.08 11.81 15.93
N ASP A 131 -7.18 12.80 16.80
CA ASP A 131 -6.26 12.97 17.94
C ASP A 131 -6.07 11.70 18.78
N GLY A 132 -4.81 11.31 19.00
CA GLY A 132 -4.41 10.13 19.76
C GLY A 132 -4.70 8.79 19.08
N ILE A 133 -4.99 8.79 17.77
CA ILE A 133 -5.12 7.59 16.97
C ILE A 133 -3.95 7.49 15.99
N LYS A 134 -3.32 6.33 15.92
CA LYS A 134 -2.20 6.07 15.02
C LYS A 134 -2.72 5.53 13.70
N ILE A 135 -2.30 6.12 12.59
CA ILE A 135 -2.53 5.55 11.25
C ILE A 135 -1.20 5.02 10.73
N ALA A 136 -1.06 3.69 10.73
CA ALA A 136 0.09 3.00 10.14
C ALA A 136 -0.14 2.86 8.63
N VAL A 137 0.56 3.67 7.85
CA VAL A 137 0.53 3.62 6.38
C VAL A 137 1.61 2.64 5.91
N LEU A 138 1.19 1.46 5.43
CA LEU A 138 2.05 0.42 4.89
C LEU A 138 2.11 0.55 3.36
N ASP A 139 3.17 1.20 2.85
CA ASP A 139 3.24 1.59 1.45
C ASP A 139 4.70 1.71 0.92
N THR A 140 4.94 2.53 -0.09
CA THR A 140 6.26 2.81 -0.70
C THR A 140 7.19 3.67 0.17
N GLY A 141 6.77 4.01 1.37
CA GLY A 141 7.37 5.00 2.26
C GLY A 141 6.51 6.27 2.30
N VAL A 142 6.96 7.27 3.02
CA VAL A 142 6.31 8.60 3.08
C VAL A 142 7.38 9.68 3.17
N GLN A 143 7.22 10.77 2.44
CA GLN A 143 8.01 11.98 2.66
C GLN A 143 7.51 12.68 3.94
N THR A 144 7.98 12.21 5.10
CA THR A 144 7.57 12.74 6.41
C THR A 144 7.95 14.20 6.65
N SER A 145 8.87 14.74 5.84
CA SER A 145 9.24 16.16 5.83
C SER A 145 8.30 17.06 5.01
N HIS A 146 7.28 16.48 4.33
CA HIS A 146 6.27 17.28 3.62
C HIS A 146 5.56 18.21 4.60
N ILE A 147 5.37 19.49 4.24
CA ILE A 147 4.82 20.52 5.14
C ILE A 147 3.48 20.13 5.75
N ASP A 148 2.64 19.42 5.00
CA ASP A 148 1.31 18.96 5.43
C ASP A 148 1.33 17.68 6.28
N LEU A 149 2.48 17.02 6.43
CA LEU A 149 2.62 15.74 7.14
C LEU A 149 3.60 15.79 8.30
N SER A 150 4.54 16.74 8.30
CA SER A 150 5.68 16.76 9.22
C SER A 150 5.27 16.85 10.69
N GLN A 151 4.20 17.54 11.01
CA GLN A 151 3.69 17.66 12.37
C GLN A 151 2.99 16.40 12.89
N ASN A 152 2.56 15.51 11.98
CA ASN A 152 1.87 14.26 12.31
C ASN A 152 2.82 13.06 12.35
N ALA A 153 4.02 13.17 11.76
CA ALA A 153 4.96 12.07 11.60
C ALA A 153 5.57 11.66 12.96
N GLU A 154 5.21 10.48 13.44
CA GLU A 154 5.70 9.92 14.70
C GLU A 154 6.69 8.78 14.49
N GLN A 155 6.45 7.91 13.50
CA GLN A 155 7.34 6.79 13.17
C GLN A 155 7.67 6.74 11.69
N CYS A 156 8.90 6.33 11.38
CA CYS A 156 9.42 6.17 10.03
C CYS A 156 10.28 4.90 10.00
N LYS A 157 9.81 3.83 9.36
CA LYS A 157 10.47 2.50 9.36
C LYS A 157 10.49 1.89 7.97
N ASP A 158 11.61 1.23 7.63
CA ASP A 158 11.77 0.48 6.39
C ASP A 158 11.83 -1.03 6.68
N PHE A 159 10.85 -1.78 6.22
CA PHE A 159 10.76 -3.22 6.32
C PHE A 159 11.28 -3.96 5.08
N THR A 160 11.63 -3.24 4.00
CA THR A 160 12.10 -3.87 2.75
C THR A 160 13.53 -4.39 2.86
N VAL A 161 14.29 -3.93 3.84
CA VAL A 161 15.71 -4.23 4.05
C VAL A 161 15.94 -5.10 5.29
N GLY A 162 16.98 -5.93 5.25
CA GLY A 162 17.42 -6.71 6.40
C GLY A 162 16.44 -7.79 6.86
N THR A 163 16.59 -8.20 8.11
CA THR A 163 15.80 -9.26 8.76
C THR A 163 14.75 -8.72 9.74
N THR A 164 14.85 -7.45 10.07
CA THR A 164 13.89 -6.73 10.91
C THR A 164 13.38 -5.50 10.16
N TYR A 165 13.58 -4.32 10.69
CA TYR A 165 13.31 -3.04 10.03
C TYR A 165 14.44 -2.05 10.35
N THR A 166 14.54 -1.00 9.54
CA THR A 166 15.44 0.13 9.81
C THR A 166 14.62 1.31 10.31
N ASN A 167 14.95 1.82 11.50
CA ASN A 167 14.32 3.02 12.05
C ASN A 167 14.78 4.28 11.30
N ASN A 168 13.93 5.30 11.29
CA ASN A 168 14.15 6.60 10.65
C ASN A 168 14.52 6.48 9.17
N SER A 169 13.97 5.47 8.50
CA SER A 169 14.22 5.15 7.10
C SER A 169 12.90 4.74 6.42
N CYS A 170 12.13 5.69 5.96
CA CYS A 170 10.90 5.44 5.22
C CYS A 170 10.80 6.31 3.97
N THR A 171 11.94 6.64 3.38
CA THR A 171 11.99 7.52 2.20
C THR A 171 11.13 6.97 1.06
N ASP A 172 10.18 7.78 0.64
CA ASP A 172 9.34 7.52 -0.52
C ASP A 172 10.00 8.12 -1.78
N ARG A 173 10.36 7.28 -2.75
CA ARG A 173 10.84 7.71 -4.08
C ARG A 173 9.84 7.39 -5.18
N ASN A 174 8.68 6.83 -4.81
CA ASN A 174 7.57 6.54 -5.71
C ASN A 174 6.53 7.66 -5.72
N GLY A 175 6.15 8.13 -4.54
CA GLY A 175 5.12 9.15 -4.31
C GLY A 175 3.78 8.59 -3.84
N HIS A 176 3.53 7.29 -4.06
CA HIS A 176 2.24 6.66 -3.74
C HIS A 176 1.95 6.69 -2.23
N GLY A 177 2.88 6.29 -1.38
CA GLY A 177 2.67 6.28 0.06
C GLY A 177 2.53 7.68 0.65
N THR A 178 3.25 8.68 0.11
CA THR A 178 3.08 10.10 0.49
C THR A 178 1.67 10.57 0.15
N HIS A 179 1.12 10.18 -1.01
CA HIS A 179 -0.23 10.52 -1.42
C HIS A 179 -1.29 9.87 -0.52
N VAL A 180 -1.12 8.61 -0.19
CA VAL A 180 -1.99 7.87 0.73
C VAL A 180 -1.99 8.52 2.11
N ALA A 181 -0.81 8.83 2.66
CA ALA A 181 -0.71 9.51 3.95
C ALA A 181 -1.45 10.85 3.96
N GLY A 182 -1.28 11.67 2.90
CA GLY A 182 -1.96 12.95 2.78
C GLY A 182 -3.48 12.83 2.74
N SER A 183 -4.02 11.89 1.97
CA SER A 183 -5.46 11.65 1.90
C SER A 183 -6.05 11.25 3.25
N ALA A 184 -5.29 10.52 4.09
CA ALA A 184 -5.74 10.12 5.42
C ALA A 184 -5.66 11.26 6.44
N LEU A 185 -4.52 11.99 6.50
CA LEU A 185 -4.20 12.80 7.68
C LEU A 185 -3.41 14.10 7.41
N ALA A 186 -3.28 14.58 6.17
CA ALA A 186 -2.66 15.89 5.93
C ALA A 186 -3.37 17.00 6.72
N ASN A 187 -2.59 17.95 7.28
CA ASN A 187 -3.07 18.92 8.26
C ASN A 187 -3.15 20.36 7.76
N GLY A 188 -3.01 20.57 6.45
CA GLY A 188 -3.11 21.89 5.81
C GLY A 188 -1.82 22.72 5.86
N GLY A 189 -0.73 22.13 6.35
CA GLY A 189 0.58 22.74 6.44
C GLY A 189 0.70 23.83 7.51
N SER A 190 1.93 24.07 8.00
CA SER A 190 2.19 25.09 8.99
C SER A 190 2.05 26.52 8.45
N ASP A 191 2.10 26.70 7.14
CA ASP A 191 1.87 27.97 6.44
C ASP A 191 0.39 28.22 6.11
N GLY A 192 -0.49 27.26 6.38
CA GLY A 192 -1.90 27.33 6.13
C GLY A 192 -2.30 27.31 4.64
N GLN A 193 -1.39 26.90 3.74
CA GLN A 193 -1.64 26.83 2.30
C GLN A 193 -1.80 25.40 1.80
N GLY A 194 -1.45 24.40 2.62
CA GLY A 194 -1.46 23.01 2.28
C GLY A 194 -2.83 22.36 2.20
N ILE A 195 -2.83 21.07 1.89
CA ILE A 195 -4.03 20.23 1.72
C ILE A 195 -4.45 19.59 3.04
N TYR A 196 -5.74 19.31 3.19
CA TYR A 196 -6.27 18.55 4.32
C TYR A 196 -6.64 17.12 3.93
N GLY A 197 -6.25 16.16 4.77
CA GLY A 197 -6.79 14.81 4.82
C GLY A 197 -8.04 14.71 5.68
N VAL A 198 -8.54 13.48 5.90
CA VAL A 198 -9.77 13.25 6.66
C VAL A 198 -9.59 13.49 8.16
N ALA A 199 -8.44 13.08 8.73
CA ALA A 199 -8.15 13.11 10.16
C ALA A 199 -6.82 13.82 10.45
N PRO A 200 -6.78 15.16 10.37
CA PRO A 200 -5.53 15.93 10.38
C PRO A 200 -4.81 15.94 11.75
N GLN A 201 -5.41 15.39 12.78
CA GLN A 201 -4.82 15.31 14.12
C GLN A 201 -4.39 13.87 14.47
N ALA A 202 -4.54 12.91 13.52
CA ALA A 202 -4.00 11.56 13.70
C ALA A 202 -2.48 11.53 13.54
N GLU A 203 -1.83 10.65 14.26
CA GLU A 203 -0.37 10.46 14.19
C GLU A 203 -0.02 9.44 13.10
N LEU A 204 0.99 9.79 12.30
CA LEU A 204 1.46 8.97 11.17
C LEU A 204 2.55 7.99 11.61
N TRP A 205 2.32 6.70 11.40
CA TRP A 205 3.35 5.67 11.38
C TRP A 205 3.64 5.30 9.92
N ALA A 206 4.74 5.82 9.38
CA ALA A 206 5.16 5.60 8.01
C ALA A 206 6.00 4.32 7.90
N TYR A 207 5.43 3.25 7.34
CA TYR A 207 6.09 1.95 7.19
C TYR A 207 6.30 1.63 5.71
N LYS A 208 7.56 1.72 5.27
CA LYS A 208 7.93 1.31 3.92
C LYS A 208 7.99 -0.21 3.85
N VAL A 209 7.04 -0.78 3.12
CA VAL A 209 6.91 -2.22 2.85
C VAL A 209 7.01 -2.54 1.36
N LEU A 210 6.90 -1.53 0.51
CA LEU A 210 7.06 -1.60 -0.93
C LEU A 210 8.31 -0.85 -1.36
N THR A 211 8.99 -1.36 -2.36
CA THR A 211 10.14 -0.72 -3.00
C THR A 211 9.72 0.54 -3.79
N ASP A 212 10.68 1.27 -4.29
CA ASP A 212 10.45 2.47 -5.10
C ASP A 212 9.71 2.15 -6.43
N SER A 213 9.73 0.89 -6.87
CA SER A 213 8.92 0.41 -8.00
C SER A 213 7.45 0.14 -7.67
N GLY A 214 7.03 0.30 -6.41
CA GLY A 214 5.68 0.03 -5.95
C GLY A 214 5.37 -1.46 -5.73
N SER A 215 6.39 -2.30 -5.56
CA SER A 215 6.25 -3.75 -5.32
C SER A 215 6.92 -4.16 -4.01
N GLY A 216 6.39 -5.16 -3.32
CA GLY A 216 6.97 -5.69 -2.09
C GLY A 216 6.61 -7.14 -1.84
N TYR A 217 7.33 -7.77 -0.93
CA TYR A 217 7.13 -9.17 -0.58
C TYR A 217 6.17 -9.32 0.60
N SER A 218 5.36 -10.37 0.58
CA SER A 218 4.35 -10.63 1.61
C SER A 218 4.92 -10.78 3.02
N ASP A 219 6.15 -11.27 3.17
CA ASP A 219 6.77 -11.40 4.50
C ASP A 219 7.23 -10.06 5.09
N ASP A 220 7.65 -9.09 4.29
CA ASP A 220 7.95 -7.74 4.76
C ASP A 220 6.66 -7.01 5.17
N ILE A 221 5.60 -7.15 4.38
CA ILE A 221 4.27 -6.60 4.68
C ILE A 221 3.69 -7.24 5.95
N ALA A 222 3.74 -8.58 6.07
CA ALA A 222 3.26 -9.30 7.24
C ALA A 222 4.03 -8.91 8.53
N ALA A 223 5.34 -8.69 8.42
CA ALA A 223 6.14 -8.21 9.54
C ALA A 223 5.72 -6.79 9.98
N ALA A 224 5.44 -5.89 9.04
CA ALA A 224 4.99 -4.53 9.33
C ALA A 224 3.58 -4.51 9.95
N ILE A 225 2.64 -5.34 9.46
CA ILE A 225 1.30 -5.48 10.05
C ILE A 225 1.40 -5.92 11.51
N ARG A 226 2.18 -6.97 11.80
CA ARG A 226 2.38 -7.46 13.17
C ARG A 226 3.05 -6.41 14.04
N HIS A 227 4.09 -5.74 13.52
CA HIS A 227 4.78 -4.68 14.24
C HIS A 227 3.83 -3.53 14.61
N ALA A 228 2.97 -3.07 13.71
CA ALA A 228 1.98 -2.03 14.00
C ALA A 228 1.04 -2.44 15.14
N ALA A 229 0.57 -3.69 15.14
CA ALA A 229 -0.32 -4.23 16.17
C ALA A 229 0.39 -4.37 17.53
N ASP A 230 1.63 -4.88 17.54
CA ASP A 230 2.44 -5.02 18.75
C ASP A 230 2.80 -3.67 19.35
N GLU A 231 3.15 -2.72 18.51
CA GLU A 231 3.48 -1.35 18.92
C GLU A 231 2.27 -0.63 19.51
N GLY A 232 1.09 -0.81 18.91
CA GLY A 232 -0.18 -0.34 19.47
C GLY A 232 -0.45 -0.94 20.85
N THR A 233 -0.25 -2.24 21.03
CA THR A 233 -0.38 -2.91 22.33
C THR A 233 0.65 -2.38 23.34
N ARG A 234 1.92 -2.24 22.91
CA ARG A 234 3.01 -1.78 23.76
C ARG A 234 2.80 -0.35 24.28
N THR A 235 2.26 0.53 23.42
CA THR A 235 2.04 1.94 23.74
C THR A 235 0.64 2.23 24.31
N GLY A 236 -0.26 1.23 24.32
CA GLY A 236 -1.65 1.44 24.67
C GLY A 236 -2.44 2.27 23.64
N SER A 237 -1.91 2.38 22.41
CA SER A 237 -2.49 3.21 21.36
C SER A 237 -3.52 2.44 20.52
N LYS A 238 -4.51 3.16 20.00
CA LYS A 238 -5.43 2.66 18.97
C LYS A 238 -4.78 2.82 17.59
N VAL A 239 -4.78 1.75 16.81
CA VAL A 239 -4.07 1.71 15.51
C VAL A 239 -5.01 1.35 14.39
N VAL A 240 -5.05 2.19 13.37
CA VAL A 240 -5.61 1.90 12.05
C VAL A 240 -4.46 1.55 11.11
N ILE A 241 -4.48 0.37 10.50
CA ILE A 241 -3.49 -0.07 9.52
C ILE A 241 -4.06 0.18 8.13
N SER A 242 -3.48 1.09 7.37
CA SER A 242 -3.90 1.49 6.03
C SER A 242 -3.06 0.80 4.97
N MET A 243 -3.69 -0.02 4.12
CA MET A 243 -3.01 -0.87 3.14
C MET A 243 -3.54 -0.60 1.72
N SER A 244 -2.92 0.35 1.03
CA SER A 244 -3.24 0.72 -0.36
C SER A 244 -2.47 -0.15 -1.37
N LEU A 245 -2.46 -1.45 -1.15
CA LEU A 245 -1.72 -2.46 -1.91
C LEU A 245 -2.52 -3.76 -2.04
N GLY A 246 -2.14 -4.60 -2.98
CA GLY A 246 -2.80 -5.89 -3.13
C GLY A 246 -2.11 -6.90 -4.03
N SER A 247 -2.65 -8.11 -4.01
CA SER A 247 -2.32 -9.25 -4.87
C SER A 247 -3.61 -9.99 -5.23
N SER A 248 -3.64 -10.66 -6.38
CA SER A 248 -4.81 -11.46 -6.80
C SER A 248 -4.95 -12.78 -6.01
N GLY A 249 -3.86 -13.27 -5.42
CA GLY A 249 -3.82 -14.54 -4.70
C GLY A 249 -3.84 -14.37 -3.18
N LYS A 250 -4.54 -15.28 -2.48
CA LYS A 250 -4.50 -15.36 -1.02
C LYS A 250 -3.12 -15.81 -0.55
N ASP A 251 -2.50 -15.01 0.33
CA ASP A 251 -1.21 -15.32 0.94
C ASP A 251 -1.38 -15.65 2.42
N SER A 252 -0.77 -16.74 2.86
CA SER A 252 -0.95 -17.25 4.21
C SER A 252 -0.24 -16.42 5.29
N LEU A 253 0.86 -15.74 4.95
CA LEU A 253 1.54 -14.82 5.88
C LEU A 253 0.70 -13.58 6.11
N ILE A 254 0.16 -13.01 5.03
CA ILE A 254 -0.72 -11.83 5.09
C ILE A 254 -2.00 -12.17 5.85
N THR A 255 -2.66 -13.31 5.54
CA THR A 255 -3.87 -13.76 6.27
C THR A 255 -3.57 -13.86 7.77
N SER A 256 -2.50 -14.58 8.14
CA SER A 256 -2.12 -14.72 9.56
C SER A 256 -1.75 -13.39 10.23
N ALA A 257 -1.17 -12.45 9.49
CA ALA A 257 -0.81 -11.14 10.05
C ALA A 257 -2.03 -10.24 10.25
N VAL A 258 -2.99 -10.25 9.32
CA VAL A 258 -4.25 -9.51 9.43
C VAL A 258 -5.09 -10.04 10.59
N ASP A 259 -5.22 -11.37 10.71
CA ASP A 259 -5.94 -12.00 11.84
C ASP A 259 -5.28 -11.66 13.18
N TYR A 260 -3.95 -11.70 13.23
CA TYR A 260 -3.18 -11.30 14.39
C TYR A 260 -3.43 -9.83 14.76
N ALA A 261 -3.34 -8.91 13.82
CA ALA A 261 -3.55 -7.48 14.05
C ALA A 261 -4.98 -7.21 14.56
N TYR A 262 -5.99 -7.86 13.94
CA TYR A 262 -7.38 -7.76 14.38
C TYR A 262 -7.56 -8.26 15.82
N SER A 263 -6.97 -9.41 16.17
CA SER A 263 -7.01 -9.96 17.53
C SER A 263 -6.31 -9.08 18.58
N LYS A 264 -5.32 -8.28 18.16
CA LYS A 264 -4.64 -7.28 19.00
C LYS A 264 -5.38 -5.95 19.10
N GLY A 265 -6.54 -5.83 18.47
CA GLY A 265 -7.36 -4.63 18.52
C GLY A 265 -6.99 -3.56 17.50
N ALA A 266 -6.13 -3.83 16.52
CA ALA A 266 -5.91 -2.95 15.38
C ALA A 266 -7.04 -3.09 14.34
N LEU A 267 -7.35 -2.03 13.59
CA LEU A 267 -8.31 -2.06 12.50
C LEU A 267 -7.58 -1.98 11.17
N VAL A 268 -7.70 -3.02 10.35
CA VAL A 268 -7.07 -3.10 9.02
C VAL A 268 -8.05 -2.59 7.96
N ILE A 269 -7.63 -1.58 7.22
CA ILE A 269 -8.36 -1.01 6.07
C ILE A 269 -7.53 -1.28 4.81
N ALA A 270 -8.14 -1.91 3.81
CA ALA A 270 -7.41 -2.35 2.62
C ALA A 270 -8.15 -2.05 1.31
N ALA A 271 -7.38 -1.80 0.25
CA ALA A 271 -7.90 -1.56 -1.07
C ALA A 271 -8.57 -2.82 -1.65
N ALA A 272 -9.73 -2.67 -2.28
CA ALA A 272 -10.40 -3.76 -2.99
C ALA A 272 -9.62 -4.22 -4.24
N GLY A 273 -8.79 -3.34 -4.82
CA GLY A 273 -8.01 -3.60 -6.03
C GLY A 273 -8.58 -2.90 -7.26
N ASN A 274 -7.82 -2.93 -8.36
CA ASN A 274 -8.15 -2.23 -9.61
C ASN A 274 -8.22 -3.19 -10.80
N SER A 275 -8.80 -4.37 -10.59
CA SER A 275 -8.91 -5.42 -11.62
C SER A 275 -10.20 -5.32 -12.45
N GLY A 276 -10.94 -4.23 -12.30
CA GLY A 276 -12.14 -3.94 -13.08
C GLY A 276 -13.41 -4.55 -12.51
N TYR A 277 -14.52 -4.32 -13.24
CA TYR A 277 -15.89 -4.53 -12.76
C TYR A 277 -16.41 -5.96 -12.89
N ALA A 278 -15.61 -6.91 -13.30
CA ALA A 278 -16.03 -8.32 -13.32
C ALA A 278 -16.22 -8.84 -11.89
N ASN A 279 -17.15 -9.77 -11.70
CA ASN A 279 -17.42 -10.41 -10.42
C ASN A 279 -16.17 -11.11 -9.87
N ASN A 280 -15.97 -11.10 -8.56
CA ASN A 280 -14.85 -11.74 -7.86
C ASN A 280 -13.45 -11.27 -8.26
N THR A 281 -13.29 -10.00 -8.62
CA THR A 281 -11.98 -9.39 -8.96
C THR A 281 -11.27 -8.76 -7.77
N ILE A 282 -11.90 -8.76 -6.60
CA ILE A 282 -11.31 -8.23 -5.35
C ILE A 282 -9.99 -8.93 -5.02
N GLY A 283 -8.99 -8.13 -4.61
CA GLY A 283 -7.66 -8.60 -4.26
C GLY A 283 -7.45 -8.74 -2.74
N TYR A 284 -6.39 -9.45 -2.37
CA TYR A 284 -5.94 -9.59 -0.98
C TYR A 284 -4.94 -8.50 -0.62
N PRO A 285 -4.98 -7.94 0.61
CA PRO A 285 -5.74 -8.39 1.79
C PRO A 285 -7.18 -7.91 1.87
N GLY A 286 -7.67 -7.05 0.97
CA GLY A 286 -9.05 -6.56 1.01
C GLY A 286 -10.10 -7.68 1.09
N ALA A 287 -9.88 -8.78 0.37
CA ALA A 287 -10.76 -9.95 0.36
C ALA A 287 -10.83 -10.74 1.69
N LEU A 288 -10.01 -10.41 2.69
CA LEU A 288 -10.01 -11.09 4.00
C LEU A 288 -11.11 -10.54 4.91
N THR A 289 -11.82 -11.42 5.62
CA THR A 289 -12.91 -11.04 6.54
C THR A 289 -12.49 -10.11 7.68
N ASN A 290 -11.22 -10.15 8.12
CA ASN A 290 -10.68 -9.28 9.16
C ASN A 290 -10.03 -7.98 8.62
N ALA A 291 -10.19 -7.69 7.32
CA ALA A 291 -9.87 -6.42 6.71
C ALA A 291 -11.16 -5.73 6.22
N VAL A 292 -11.20 -4.41 6.31
CA VAL A 292 -12.27 -3.59 5.72
C VAL A 292 -11.90 -3.32 4.27
N ALA A 293 -12.59 -3.94 3.33
CA ALA A 293 -12.37 -3.77 1.89
C ALA A 293 -12.99 -2.47 1.37
N VAL A 294 -12.20 -1.64 0.68
CA VAL A 294 -12.66 -0.33 0.22
C VAL A 294 -12.67 -0.26 -1.31
N ALA A 295 -13.87 -0.08 -1.89
CA ALA A 295 -14.07 0.22 -3.31
C ALA A 295 -13.94 1.72 -3.62
N ALA A 296 -13.64 2.05 -4.87
CA ALA A 296 -13.41 3.43 -5.33
C ALA A 296 -14.65 4.04 -5.97
N LEU A 297 -15.04 5.24 -5.50
CA LEU A 297 -16.06 6.09 -6.09
C LEU A 297 -15.46 7.17 -7.01
N GLU A 298 -16.19 7.55 -8.03
CA GLU A 298 -15.92 8.69 -8.92
C GLU A 298 -16.78 9.90 -8.54
N ASN A 299 -16.29 11.10 -8.83
CA ASN A 299 -17.07 12.35 -8.71
C ASN A 299 -18.05 12.49 -9.88
N VAL A 300 -18.85 11.47 -10.09
CA VAL A 300 -19.91 11.40 -11.12
C VAL A 300 -21.17 10.90 -10.46
N GLN A 301 -22.30 11.58 -10.73
CA GLN A 301 -23.62 11.16 -10.25
C GLN A 301 -24.28 10.21 -11.26
N GLN A 302 -24.76 9.09 -10.77
CA GLN A 302 -25.55 8.11 -11.51
C GLN A 302 -26.60 7.50 -10.58
N ASN A 303 -27.85 7.38 -11.04
CA ASN A 303 -28.97 6.87 -10.23
C ASN A 303 -29.15 7.62 -8.89
N GLY A 304 -28.85 8.93 -8.87
CA GLY A 304 -28.97 9.78 -7.68
C GLY A 304 -27.87 9.63 -6.64
N THR A 305 -26.84 8.84 -6.92
CA THR A 305 -25.69 8.60 -6.01
C THR A 305 -24.36 8.79 -6.74
N TYR A 306 -23.23 8.76 -6.01
CA TYR A 306 -21.92 8.62 -6.65
C TYR A 306 -21.85 7.29 -7.42
N ARG A 307 -20.93 7.24 -8.40
CA ARG A 307 -20.70 6.05 -9.22
C ARG A 307 -19.47 5.28 -8.72
N VAL A 308 -19.59 3.95 -8.58
CA VAL A 308 -18.44 3.08 -8.40
C VAL A 308 -17.60 3.08 -9.66
N ALA A 309 -16.31 3.38 -9.53
CA ALA A 309 -15.38 3.45 -10.65
C ALA A 309 -15.28 2.11 -11.40
N ASN A 310 -15.20 2.16 -12.73
CA ASN A 310 -15.10 0.93 -13.54
C ASN A 310 -13.81 0.14 -13.29
N PHE A 311 -12.73 0.80 -12.88
CA PHE A 311 -11.49 0.13 -12.53
C PHE A 311 -11.54 -0.59 -11.17
N SER A 312 -12.44 -0.16 -10.25
CA SER A 312 -12.54 -0.76 -8.92
C SER A 312 -12.91 -2.23 -9.04
N SER A 313 -12.23 -3.06 -8.28
CA SER A 313 -12.57 -4.48 -8.19
C SER A 313 -13.94 -4.68 -7.54
N ARG A 314 -14.56 -5.82 -7.83
CA ARG A 314 -15.85 -6.25 -7.30
C ARG A 314 -15.68 -7.46 -6.39
N GLY A 315 -16.53 -7.55 -5.39
CA GLY A 315 -16.67 -8.70 -4.51
C GLY A 315 -17.39 -9.88 -5.16
N ASN A 316 -17.94 -10.73 -4.33
CA ASN A 316 -18.71 -11.90 -4.72
C ASN A 316 -20.22 -11.56 -4.80
N SER A 317 -20.80 -11.56 -5.97
CA SER A 317 -22.23 -11.27 -6.13
C SER A 317 -23.18 -12.32 -5.53
N ALA A 318 -22.69 -13.48 -5.13
CA ALA A 318 -23.50 -14.50 -4.47
C ALA A 318 -23.84 -14.16 -3.00
N THR A 319 -23.17 -13.16 -2.43
CA THR A 319 -23.36 -12.69 -1.05
C THR A 319 -24.08 -11.34 -0.97
N ASP A 320 -24.53 -10.80 -2.12
CA ASP A 320 -25.26 -9.53 -2.15
C ASP A 320 -26.55 -9.57 -1.31
N GLY A 321 -26.78 -8.51 -0.54
CA GLY A 321 -28.02 -8.27 0.21
C GLY A 321 -28.11 -8.90 1.60
N ASP A 322 -27.12 -9.65 2.06
CA ASP A 322 -27.16 -10.32 3.36
C ASP A 322 -26.59 -9.46 4.53
N PHE A 323 -25.87 -8.38 4.22
CA PHE A 323 -25.19 -7.50 5.16
C PHE A 323 -24.23 -8.22 6.12
N VAL A 324 -23.70 -9.36 5.70
CA VAL A 324 -22.72 -10.17 6.44
C VAL A 324 -21.40 -10.17 5.69
N ILE A 325 -20.32 -9.76 6.33
CA ILE A 325 -19.00 -9.74 5.68
C ILE A 325 -18.43 -11.16 5.62
N GLN A 326 -18.18 -11.61 4.43
CA GLN A 326 -17.56 -12.88 4.09
C GLN A 326 -16.23 -12.64 3.34
N GLU A 327 -15.48 -13.71 3.14
CA GLU A 327 -14.26 -13.61 2.31
C GLU A 327 -14.64 -13.22 0.88
N ARG A 328 -13.92 -12.24 0.31
CA ARG A 328 -14.11 -11.66 -1.02
C ARG A 328 -15.29 -10.68 -1.15
N ASP A 329 -15.82 -10.17 -0.07
CA ASP A 329 -16.77 -9.05 -0.14
C ASP A 329 -16.05 -7.70 -0.18
N VAL A 330 -16.61 -6.77 -0.94
CA VAL A 330 -16.39 -5.34 -0.74
C VAL A 330 -17.22 -4.92 0.47
N GLU A 331 -16.63 -4.18 1.42
CA GLU A 331 -17.37 -3.80 2.62
C GLU A 331 -17.96 -2.40 2.53
N ILE A 332 -17.16 -1.44 2.09
CA ILE A 332 -17.60 -0.04 1.94
C ILE A 332 -16.90 0.62 0.74
N SER A 333 -17.43 1.75 0.33
CA SER A 333 -16.86 2.55 -0.75
C SER A 333 -16.48 3.95 -0.30
N ALA A 334 -15.51 4.58 -0.98
CA ALA A 334 -15.05 5.93 -0.70
C ALA A 334 -14.46 6.59 -1.96
N PRO A 335 -14.28 7.92 -1.97
CA PRO A 335 -13.67 8.63 -3.09
C PRO A 335 -12.31 8.06 -3.48
N GLY A 336 -12.16 7.61 -4.74
CA GLY A 336 -10.95 6.95 -5.24
C GLY A 336 -10.51 7.38 -6.64
N ALA A 337 -11.33 8.10 -7.39
CA ALA A 337 -10.97 8.59 -8.72
C ALA A 337 -10.63 10.08 -8.70
N ALA A 338 -9.55 10.44 -9.40
CA ALA A 338 -9.05 11.82 -9.49
C ALA A 338 -8.89 12.49 -8.11
N ILE A 339 -8.19 11.80 -7.21
CA ILE A 339 -7.90 12.28 -5.86
C ILE A 339 -6.59 13.07 -5.86
N GLU A 340 -6.67 14.33 -5.47
CA GLU A 340 -5.51 15.19 -5.22
C GLU A 340 -5.05 15.03 -3.77
N SER A 341 -3.73 14.88 -3.57
CA SER A 341 -3.10 14.77 -2.24
C SER A 341 -1.62 15.15 -2.31
N THR A 342 -0.95 15.11 -1.16
CA THR A 342 0.48 15.32 -1.04
C THR A 342 1.30 14.39 -1.94
N TRP A 343 2.46 14.85 -2.41
CA TRP A 343 3.36 14.07 -3.27
C TRP A 343 4.81 14.29 -2.87
N ILE A 344 5.72 13.46 -3.38
CA ILE A 344 7.16 13.64 -3.19
C ILE A 344 7.64 14.98 -3.76
N ASN A 345 8.83 15.43 -3.32
CA ASN A 345 9.40 16.75 -3.62
C ASN A 345 8.54 17.91 -3.10
N SER A 346 7.87 17.69 -1.97
CA SER A 346 6.99 18.66 -1.31
C SER A 346 5.91 19.22 -2.23
N GLY A 347 5.45 18.39 -3.18
CA GLY A 347 4.42 18.74 -4.16
C GLY A 347 3.09 18.04 -3.88
N TYR A 348 2.20 18.18 -4.86
CA TYR A 348 0.86 17.57 -4.86
C TYR A 348 0.62 16.86 -6.18
N ASN A 349 -0.19 15.82 -6.19
CA ASN A 349 -0.54 15.10 -7.42
C ASN A 349 -1.97 14.57 -7.35
N THR A 350 -2.52 14.29 -8.52
CA THR A 350 -3.85 13.69 -8.68
C THR A 350 -3.70 12.31 -9.29
N ILE A 351 -4.15 11.28 -8.58
CA ILE A 351 -4.15 9.89 -9.04
C ILE A 351 -5.48 9.21 -8.75
N SER A 352 -5.71 8.04 -9.36
CA SER A 352 -6.95 7.27 -9.20
C SER A 352 -6.63 5.84 -8.81
N GLY A 353 -7.45 5.24 -7.98
CA GLY A 353 -7.35 3.85 -7.54
C GLY A 353 -8.12 3.59 -6.26
N THR A 354 -8.38 2.33 -5.95
CA THR A 354 -8.86 1.93 -4.63
C THR A 354 -7.83 2.25 -3.53
N SER A 355 -6.56 2.41 -3.90
CA SER A 355 -5.50 2.98 -3.07
C SER A 355 -5.81 4.37 -2.53
N MET A 356 -6.58 5.17 -3.24
CA MET A 356 -6.97 6.53 -2.80
C MET A 356 -8.26 6.50 -2.00
N ALA A 357 -9.13 5.53 -2.23
CA ALA A 357 -10.32 5.31 -1.42
C ALA A 357 -9.98 4.82 0.01
N THR A 358 -9.04 3.90 0.12
CA THR A 358 -8.57 3.30 1.38
C THR A 358 -8.19 4.33 2.45
N PRO A 359 -7.32 5.33 2.20
CA PRO A 359 -6.93 6.32 3.20
C PRO A 359 -8.07 7.24 3.63
N HIS A 360 -9.07 7.50 2.79
CA HIS A 360 -10.27 8.23 3.22
C HIS A 360 -11.00 7.47 4.34
N VAL A 361 -11.13 6.16 4.20
CA VAL A 361 -11.74 5.31 5.24
C VAL A 361 -10.83 5.17 6.44
N SER A 362 -9.52 5.07 6.26
CA SER A 362 -8.55 5.01 7.37
C SER A 362 -8.60 6.27 8.22
N GLY A 363 -8.67 7.46 7.59
CA GLY A 363 -8.86 8.72 8.28
C GLY A 363 -10.23 8.81 8.97
N LEU A 364 -11.30 8.35 8.31
CA LEU A 364 -12.64 8.31 8.94
C LEU A 364 -12.68 7.40 10.16
N ALA A 365 -12.05 6.22 10.08
CA ALA A 365 -11.92 5.30 11.22
C ALA A 365 -11.17 5.97 12.38
N ALA A 366 -10.07 6.66 12.11
CA ALA A 366 -9.33 7.40 13.12
C ALA A 366 -10.17 8.52 13.75
N LYS A 367 -10.92 9.26 12.94
CA LYS A 367 -11.82 10.31 13.42
C LYS A 367 -12.94 9.76 14.30
N ILE A 368 -13.57 8.66 13.93
CA ILE A 368 -14.59 7.97 14.74
C ILE A 368 -13.97 7.52 16.07
N TRP A 369 -12.82 6.85 15.98
CA TRP A 369 -12.16 6.29 17.17
C TRP A 369 -11.69 7.38 18.15
N SER A 370 -11.19 8.51 17.64
CA SER A 370 -10.75 9.62 18.48
C SER A 370 -11.89 10.25 19.29
N SER A 371 -13.12 10.19 18.81
CA SER A 371 -14.30 10.69 19.55
C SER A 371 -14.68 9.80 20.72
N ASN A 372 -14.30 8.51 20.69
CA ASN A 372 -14.49 7.56 21.79
C ASN A 372 -13.39 6.48 21.78
N LYS A 373 -12.27 6.76 22.42
CA LYS A 373 -11.10 5.86 22.50
C LYS A 373 -11.39 4.57 23.29
N GLY A 374 -12.51 4.48 24.02
CA GLY A 374 -12.95 3.26 24.72
C GLY A 374 -13.48 2.18 23.80
N GLN A 375 -13.84 2.50 22.56
CA GLN A 375 -14.33 1.52 21.59
C GLN A 375 -13.24 0.51 21.17
N SER A 376 -13.69 -0.71 20.88
CA SER A 376 -12.87 -1.73 20.22
C SER A 376 -12.77 -1.47 18.70
N ASN A 377 -11.80 -2.11 18.01
CA ASN A 377 -11.73 -2.12 16.55
C ASN A 377 -13.03 -2.62 15.90
N ALA A 378 -13.65 -3.67 16.46
CA ALA A 378 -14.93 -4.19 15.97
C ALA A 378 -16.08 -3.18 16.09
N GLN A 379 -16.13 -2.39 17.16
CA GLN A 379 -17.14 -1.33 17.33
C GLN A 379 -16.93 -0.17 16.34
N VAL A 380 -15.68 0.23 16.08
CA VAL A 380 -15.38 1.24 15.06
C VAL A 380 -15.73 0.74 13.67
N ARG A 381 -15.43 -0.54 13.35
CA ARG A 381 -15.85 -1.17 12.08
C ARG A 381 -17.36 -1.18 11.92
N ALA A 382 -18.09 -1.57 12.97
CA ALA A 382 -19.55 -1.54 12.95
C ALA A 382 -20.12 -0.14 12.75
N GLU A 383 -19.47 0.90 13.30
CA GLU A 383 -19.88 2.29 13.08
C GLU A 383 -19.59 2.75 11.65
N LEU A 384 -18.47 2.34 11.03
CA LEU A 384 -18.20 2.57 9.60
C LEU A 384 -19.30 1.94 8.73
N GLN A 385 -19.67 0.69 8.99
CA GLN A 385 -20.75 -0.03 8.29
C GLN A 385 -22.09 0.67 8.47
N ARG A 386 -22.43 1.06 9.70
CA ARG A 386 -23.68 1.79 9.99
C ARG A 386 -23.75 3.09 9.21
N ARG A 387 -22.64 3.85 9.14
CA ARG A 387 -22.58 5.10 8.36
C ARG A 387 -22.67 4.85 6.87
N ALA A 388 -22.06 3.80 6.35
CA ALA A 388 -22.14 3.41 4.94
C ALA A 388 -23.58 3.12 4.52
N LYS A 389 -24.32 2.37 5.32
CA LYS A 389 -25.74 2.05 5.06
C LYS A 389 -26.66 3.28 4.97
N LEU A 390 -26.27 4.43 5.54
CA LEU A 390 -27.04 5.68 5.42
C LEU A 390 -26.89 6.33 4.03
N TYR A 391 -25.83 5.98 3.30
CA TYR A 391 -25.50 6.56 1.99
C TYR A 391 -25.23 5.44 0.98
N ASP A 392 -26.31 4.75 0.66
CA ASP A 392 -26.35 3.68 -0.33
C ASP A 392 -25.84 4.16 -1.70
N ILE A 393 -25.10 3.32 -2.43
CA ILE A 393 -24.51 3.61 -3.73
C ILE A 393 -25.17 2.74 -4.80
N LYS A 394 -25.89 3.38 -5.73
CA LYS A 394 -26.63 2.75 -6.84
C LYS A 394 -26.01 3.03 -8.20
N GLY A 395 -24.96 3.84 -8.24
CA GLY A 395 -24.25 4.21 -9.45
C GLY A 395 -23.07 3.29 -9.73
N GLY A 396 -22.93 2.84 -10.96
CA GLY A 396 -21.85 1.96 -11.41
C GLY A 396 -22.29 0.57 -11.75
N TYR A 397 -21.42 -0.15 -12.47
CA TYR A 397 -21.68 -1.53 -12.83
C TYR A 397 -21.62 -2.44 -11.59
N GLY A 398 -22.66 -3.20 -11.36
CA GLY A 398 -22.81 -4.10 -10.22
C GLY A 398 -23.32 -3.42 -8.94
N ALA A 399 -23.45 -2.07 -8.91
CA ALA A 399 -24.05 -1.36 -7.78
C ALA A 399 -25.59 -1.49 -7.82
N ALA A 400 -26.18 -1.75 -6.66
CA ALA A 400 -27.60 -1.96 -6.47
C ALA A 400 -28.09 -1.26 -5.20
N THR A 401 -29.35 -1.40 -4.84
CA THR A 401 -29.86 -0.91 -3.56
C THR A 401 -29.48 -1.85 -2.44
N GLY A 402 -28.87 -1.32 -1.38
CA GLY A 402 -28.47 -2.06 -0.20
C GLY A 402 -27.04 -2.60 -0.32
N ASP A 403 -26.78 -3.75 0.29
CA ASP A 403 -25.50 -4.44 0.22
C ASP A 403 -25.27 -5.05 -1.16
N ASP A 404 -24.18 -4.71 -1.82
CA ASP A 404 -23.83 -5.20 -3.13
C ASP A 404 -22.32 -5.41 -3.33
N HIS A 405 -21.94 -6.27 -4.27
CA HIS A 405 -20.55 -6.65 -4.54
C HIS A 405 -19.68 -5.50 -5.14
N ALA A 406 -20.27 -4.37 -5.51
CA ALA A 406 -19.54 -3.24 -6.09
C ALA A 406 -19.20 -2.16 -5.07
N SER A 407 -20.15 -1.80 -4.22
CA SER A 407 -20.04 -0.70 -3.24
C SER A 407 -20.06 -1.17 -1.78
N GLY A 408 -20.36 -2.46 -1.55
CA GLY A 408 -20.59 -3.01 -0.22
C GLY A 408 -21.81 -2.37 0.44
N PHE A 409 -21.70 -2.03 1.70
CA PHE A 409 -22.78 -1.37 2.44
C PHE A 409 -23.03 0.09 2.04
N GLY A 410 -22.26 0.63 1.13
CA GLY A 410 -22.37 2.00 0.63
C GLY A 410 -21.18 2.90 0.99
N PHE A 411 -21.41 4.21 1.06
CA PHE A 411 -20.38 5.23 1.29
C PHE A 411 -20.38 5.72 2.74
N ALA A 412 -19.39 5.30 3.54
CA ALA A 412 -19.25 5.80 4.91
C ALA A 412 -18.80 7.28 4.93
N ARG A 413 -19.53 8.14 5.65
CA ARG A 413 -19.28 9.58 5.78
C ARG A 413 -19.14 10.01 7.24
N VAL A 414 -18.63 11.24 7.43
CA VAL A 414 -18.44 11.83 8.76
C VAL A 414 -19.79 12.05 9.45
N GLN A 415 -20.81 12.47 8.69
CA GLN A 415 -22.18 12.71 9.17
C GLN A 415 -23.17 12.09 8.21
#